data_e2fe20c8197a0dc3897ff43c50d4d73b
#
_entry.id   e2fe20c8197a0dc3897ff43c50d4d73b
#
_cell.length_a   1.000
_cell.length_b   1.000
_cell.length_c   1.000
_cell.angle_alpha   90.00
_cell.angle_beta   90.00
_cell.angle_gamma   90.00
#
_symmetry.space_group_name_H-M   'P 1'
#
loop_
_entity.id
_entity.type
_entity.pdbx_description
1 polymer ?
#
loop_
_entity_poly.entity_id
_entity_poly.type
_entity_poly.pdbx_seq_one_letter_code
_entity_poly.pdbx_strand_id
1 'polypeptide(L)'
;AAVIGGTTTGAATEGVGTAVTGTLTITDGDDGEATFTEVSSAASTTYGSYTLTSSGDWSYTLDTSNATVEALGAGETLEDTFTAAAADGTTQTVTITITGTDDAPTIDGTTTGGVQEESDLAVSGTLTITDTDSGEAGFVAAATTSTSGYGSYTLTSSGVWTYTLDNSNATVQALSADEALTDTFTAVAIDGATQTVTITITGTNDAAVIGGTTTGAATEGVGT
;
A
#
# COMPACT_ATOMS: atom_id res chain seq x y z
N ALA A 1 -3.60 36.92 -38.39
CA ALA A 1 -3.31 35.76 -37.52
C ALA A 1 -4.40 35.63 -36.47
N ALA A 2 -4.83 34.40 -36.25
CA ALA A 2 -5.88 34.11 -35.29
C ALA A 2 -5.46 34.44 -33.84
N VAL A 3 -6.42 34.84 -33.02
CA VAL A 3 -6.30 34.94 -31.56
C VAL A 3 -7.14 33.84 -30.95
N ILE A 4 -6.48 32.89 -30.29
CA ILE A 4 -7.11 31.71 -29.65
C ILE A 4 -7.21 31.96 -28.14
N GLY A 5 -8.38 31.70 -27.56
CA GLY A 5 -8.67 31.78 -26.13
C GLY A 5 -9.60 30.67 -25.69
N GLY A 6 -10.31 30.85 -24.58
CA GLY A 6 -11.25 29.86 -24.04
C GLY A 6 -10.62 28.87 -23.04
N THR A 7 -11.16 27.65 -22.99
CA THR A 7 -10.73 26.61 -22.02
C THR A 7 -9.52 25.89 -22.53
N THR A 8 -8.33 26.20 -21.98
CA THR A 8 -7.02 25.63 -22.36
C THR A 8 -6.49 24.64 -21.35
N THR A 9 -7.27 24.31 -20.32
CA THR A 9 -6.89 23.32 -19.28
C THR A 9 -8.07 22.41 -18.96
N GLY A 10 -7.75 21.18 -18.53
CA GLY A 10 -8.71 20.21 -18.04
C GLY A 10 -8.13 19.39 -16.90
N ALA A 11 -8.98 18.63 -16.20
CA ALA A 11 -8.57 17.72 -15.14
C ALA A 11 -9.21 16.35 -15.37
N ALA A 12 -8.41 15.31 -15.32
CA ALA A 12 -8.80 13.91 -15.36
C ALA A 12 -8.37 13.24 -14.05
N THR A 13 -9.04 12.17 -13.66
CA THR A 13 -8.68 11.37 -12.50
C THR A 13 -8.48 9.94 -12.98
N GLU A 14 -7.46 9.29 -12.48
CA GLU A 14 -7.19 7.87 -12.69
C GLU A 14 -8.43 7.01 -12.39
N GLY A 15 -8.57 5.89 -13.09
CA GLY A 15 -9.73 5.00 -12.95
C GLY A 15 -11.07 5.58 -13.41
N VAL A 16 -11.15 6.87 -13.73
CA VAL A 16 -12.37 7.56 -14.15
C VAL A 16 -12.40 7.75 -15.66
N GLY A 17 -13.13 6.88 -16.36
CA GLY A 17 -13.27 6.91 -17.82
C GLY A 17 -14.17 8.05 -18.39
N THR A 18 -14.53 9.05 -17.60
CA THR A 18 -15.38 10.18 -18.06
C THR A 18 -14.54 11.15 -18.88
N ALA A 19 -15.04 11.50 -20.07
CA ALA A 19 -14.36 12.47 -20.92
C ALA A 19 -14.32 13.88 -20.28
N VAL A 20 -13.15 14.51 -20.35
CA VAL A 20 -12.95 15.92 -19.99
C VAL A 20 -13.23 16.78 -21.22
N THR A 21 -14.04 17.81 -21.09
CA THR A 21 -14.47 18.64 -22.21
C THR A 21 -14.21 20.13 -21.95
N GLY A 22 -14.03 20.88 -23.02
CA GLY A 22 -13.96 22.35 -22.97
C GLY A 22 -14.18 22.95 -24.35
N THR A 23 -14.19 24.29 -24.41
CA THR A 23 -14.36 25.04 -25.65
C THR A 23 -13.25 26.06 -25.78
N LEU A 24 -12.51 26.01 -26.88
CA LEU A 24 -11.65 27.09 -27.33
C LEU A 24 -12.44 28.11 -28.10
N THR A 25 -12.02 29.37 -28.02
CA THR A 25 -12.57 30.47 -28.81
C THR A 25 -11.51 30.95 -29.79
N ILE A 26 -11.94 31.38 -30.96
CA ILE A 26 -11.03 31.91 -32.00
C ILE A 26 -11.61 33.19 -32.61
N THR A 27 -10.76 34.16 -32.84
CA THR A 27 -11.09 35.37 -33.60
C THR A 27 -9.98 35.60 -34.63
N ASP A 28 -10.35 35.86 -35.87
CA ASP A 28 -9.46 36.29 -36.94
C ASP A 28 -10.13 37.42 -37.74
N GLY A 29 -9.31 38.32 -38.31
CA GLY A 29 -9.80 39.41 -39.15
C GLY A 29 -10.02 39.01 -40.61
N ASP A 30 -9.54 37.81 -41.00
CA ASP A 30 -9.60 37.31 -42.37
C ASP A 30 -10.81 36.37 -42.56
N ASP A 31 -11.51 36.50 -43.68
CA ASP A 31 -12.71 35.73 -43.95
C ASP A 31 -12.41 34.20 -44.00
N GLY A 32 -13.14 33.43 -43.15
CA GLY A 32 -13.07 31.97 -43.15
C GLY A 32 -11.92 31.36 -42.33
N GLU A 33 -11.07 32.18 -41.69
CA GLU A 33 -9.92 31.70 -40.91
C GLU A 33 -10.20 31.54 -39.39
N ALA A 34 -11.34 32.10 -38.92
CA ALA A 34 -11.79 31.97 -37.52
C ALA A 34 -12.38 30.57 -37.21
N THR A 35 -11.66 29.50 -37.59
CA THR A 35 -12.06 28.12 -37.37
C THR A 35 -10.82 27.25 -36.97
N PHE A 36 -11.08 26.12 -36.32
CA PHE A 36 -10.05 25.17 -36.00
C PHE A 36 -9.96 24.06 -37.05
N THR A 37 -8.77 23.47 -37.19
CA THR A 37 -8.58 22.22 -37.92
C THR A 37 -9.24 21.08 -37.12
N GLU A 38 -10.26 20.47 -37.68
CA GLU A 38 -11.04 19.45 -37.01
C GLU A 38 -10.23 18.16 -36.79
N VAL A 39 -10.37 17.60 -35.60
CA VAL A 39 -9.91 16.25 -35.22
C VAL A 39 -11.15 15.43 -34.90
N SER A 40 -11.77 14.85 -35.93
CA SER A 40 -13.06 14.13 -35.86
C SER A 40 -12.96 12.69 -35.33
N SER A 41 -11.77 12.08 -35.47
CA SER A 41 -11.45 10.78 -34.85
C SER A 41 -10.45 10.99 -33.71
N ALA A 42 -10.59 10.21 -32.63
CA ALA A 42 -9.72 10.32 -31.47
C ALA A 42 -8.24 10.23 -31.86
N ALA A 43 -7.51 11.34 -31.69
CA ALA A 43 -6.07 11.39 -31.90
C ALA A 43 -5.35 11.09 -30.57
N SER A 44 -4.35 10.22 -30.61
CA SER A 44 -3.62 9.79 -29.41
C SER A 44 -2.76 10.94 -28.87
N THR A 45 -2.72 11.03 -27.55
CA THR A 45 -1.76 11.81 -26.76
C THR A 45 -0.79 10.84 -26.04
N THR A 46 -0.08 11.30 -25.03
CA THR A 46 0.81 10.42 -24.25
C THR A 46 0.01 9.46 -23.34
N TYR A 47 -1.05 9.95 -22.72
CA TYR A 47 -1.83 9.23 -21.71
C TYR A 47 -3.31 9.07 -22.07
N GLY A 48 -3.72 9.48 -23.27
CA GLY A 48 -5.11 9.40 -23.68
C GLY A 48 -5.33 9.70 -25.15
N SER A 49 -6.49 10.28 -25.44
CA SER A 49 -6.86 10.70 -26.79
C SER A 49 -7.80 11.91 -26.75
N TYR A 50 -7.84 12.70 -27.82
CA TYR A 50 -8.70 13.86 -27.91
C TYR A 50 -9.42 13.97 -29.26
N THR A 51 -10.51 14.73 -29.25
CA THR A 51 -11.18 15.24 -30.44
C THR A 51 -11.32 16.75 -30.36
N LEU A 52 -11.39 17.42 -31.52
CA LEU A 52 -11.60 18.86 -31.61
C LEU A 52 -12.52 19.13 -32.79
N THR A 53 -13.57 19.93 -32.56
CA THR A 53 -14.45 20.38 -33.64
C THR A 53 -13.91 21.64 -34.29
N SER A 54 -14.40 21.96 -35.48
CA SER A 54 -14.06 23.22 -36.16
C SER A 54 -14.55 24.48 -35.40
N SER A 55 -15.56 24.34 -34.52
CA SER A 55 -16.05 25.40 -33.61
C SER A 55 -15.21 25.58 -32.34
N GLY A 56 -14.26 24.66 -32.04
CA GLY A 56 -13.38 24.73 -30.87
C GLY A 56 -13.83 23.90 -29.68
N ASP A 57 -14.91 23.13 -29.80
CA ASP A 57 -15.28 22.19 -28.74
C ASP A 57 -14.33 20.99 -28.77
N TRP A 58 -13.71 20.70 -27.64
CA TRP A 58 -12.79 19.60 -27.49
C TRP A 58 -13.24 18.61 -26.41
N SER A 59 -12.84 17.37 -26.59
CA SER A 59 -13.04 16.30 -25.63
C SER A 59 -11.77 15.49 -25.51
N TYR A 60 -11.31 15.25 -24.29
CA TYR A 60 -10.17 14.40 -23.95
C TYR A 60 -10.67 13.18 -23.18
N THR A 61 -10.16 11.99 -23.53
CA THR A 61 -10.45 10.74 -22.83
C THR A 61 -9.13 10.13 -22.36
N LEU A 62 -9.00 9.94 -21.04
CA LEU A 62 -7.84 9.28 -20.42
C LEU A 62 -7.82 7.79 -20.81
N ASP A 63 -6.63 7.26 -21.10
CA ASP A 63 -6.41 5.81 -21.18
C ASP A 63 -6.19 5.27 -19.77
N THR A 64 -7.26 4.78 -19.17
CA THR A 64 -7.26 4.20 -17.82
C THR A 64 -6.55 2.84 -17.72
N SER A 65 -5.96 2.35 -18.80
CA SER A 65 -5.10 1.16 -18.82
C SER A 65 -3.62 1.47 -19.01
N ASN A 66 -3.27 2.75 -19.07
CA ASN A 66 -1.88 3.19 -19.23
C ASN A 66 -1.11 2.96 -17.93
N ALA A 67 -0.08 2.10 -17.95
CA ALA A 67 0.67 1.70 -16.78
C ALA A 67 1.37 2.86 -16.02
N THR A 68 1.63 4.00 -16.69
CA THR A 68 2.19 5.18 -16.01
C THR A 68 1.11 5.97 -15.27
N VAL A 69 -0.12 5.94 -15.77
CA VAL A 69 -1.29 6.53 -15.10
C VAL A 69 -1.67 5.68 -13.90
N GLU A 70 -1.80 4.37 -14.08
CA GLU A 70 -2.13 3.40 -13.02
C GLU A 70 -1.09 3.34 -11.88
N ALA A 71 0.13 3.83 -12.12
CA ALA A 71 1.19 3.86 -11.11
C ALA A 71 1.26 5.17 -10.31
N LEU A 72 0.24 6.01 -10.42
CA LEU A 72 0.14 7.27 -9.68
C LEU A 72 -0.55 7.03 -8.34
N GLY A 73 0.16 7.19 -7.26
CA GLY A 73 -0.42 7.19 -5.92
C GLY A 73 -1.35 8.37 -5.66
N ALA A 74 -2.07 8.31 -4.55
CA ALA A 74 -3.08 9.30 -4.20
C ALA A 74 -2.57 10.76 -4.24
N GLY A 75 -3.13 11.56 -5.12
CA GLY A 75 -2.81 12.98 -5.26
C GLY A 75 -1.52 13.27 -6.04
N GLU A 76 -0.81 12.26 -6.54
CA GLU A 76 0.24 12.45 -7.53
C GLU A 76 -0.36 12.94 -8.85
N THR A 77 0.41 13.67 -9.65
CA THR A 77 -0.12 14.26 -10.87
C THR A 77 0.84 14.08 -12.05
N LEU A 78 0.23 13.87 -13.22
CA LEU A 78 0.88 13.96 -14.54
C LEU A 78 0.21 15.03 -15.39
N GLU A 79 0.92 15.53 -16.38
CA GLU A 79 0.36 16.40 -17.41
C GLU A 79 0.36 15.68 -18.77
N ASP A 80 -0.78 15.72 -19.45
CA ASP A 80 -0.91 15.39 -20.87
C ASP A 80 -1.29 16.64 -21.66
N THR A 81 -0.90 16.69 -22.92
CA THR A 81 -1.16 17.86 -23.76
C THR A 81 -1.58 17.47 -25.17
N PHE A 82 -2.39 18.32 -25.77
CA PHE A 82 -2.62 18.29 -27.21
C PHE A 82 -2.59 19.71 -27.79
N THR A 83 -2.37 19.81 -29.08
CA THR A 83 -2.28 21.08 -29.79
C THR A 83 -3.50 21.25 -30.69
N ALA A 84 -4.25 22.33 -30.45
CA ALA A 84 -5.30 22.81 -31.33
C ALA A 84 -4.70 23.77 -32.37
N ALA A 85 -4.96 23.55 -33.65
CA ALA A 85 -4.49 24.39 -34.74
C ALA A 85 -5.67 25.14 -35.41
N ALA A 86 -5.52 26.42 -35.60
CA ALA A 86 -6.41 27.24 -36.39
C ALA A 86 -6.20 27.05 -37.91
N ALA A 87 -7.13 27.49 -38.74
CA ALA A 87 -7.06 27.39 -40.19
C ALA A 87 -5.84 28.16 -40.78
N ASP A 88 -5.43 29.26 -40.14
CA ASP A 88 -4.26 30.06 -40.52
C ASP A 88 -2.93 29.47 -40.03
N GLY A 89 -2.96 28.29 -39.30
CA GLY A 89 -1.78 27.63 -38.73
C GLY A 89 -1.38 28.12 -37.33
N THR A 90 -2.08 29.13 -36.76
CA THR A 90 -1.88 29.49 -35.34
C THR A 90 -2.26 28.35 -34.44
N THR A 91 -1.46 28.08 -33.37
CA THR A 91 -1.66 26.93 -32.49
C THR A 91 -1.87 27.36 -31.05
N GLN A 92 -2.64 26.54 -30.30
CA GLN A 92 -2.83 26.62 -28.86
C GLN A 92 -2.67 25.25 -28.24
N THR A 93 -1.86 25.16 -27.19
CA THR A 93 -1.75 23.95 -26.39
C THR A 93 -2.87 23.91 -25.35
N VAL A 94 -3.52 22.77 -25.24
CA VAL A 94 -4.43 22.42 -24.13
C VAL A 94 -3.70 21.46 -23.23
N THR A 95 -3.73 21.72 -21.92
CA THR A 95 -3.08 20.90 -20.89
C THR A 95 -4.13 20.20 -20.04
N ILE A 96 -3.97 18.90 -19.86
CA ILE A 96 -4.80 18.07 -18.99
C ILE A 96 -3.96 17.63 -17.80
N THR A 97 -4.38 18.01 -16.60
CA THR A 97 -3.78 17.49 -15.36
C THR A 97 -4.48 16.19 -15.01
N ILE A 98 -3.72 15.10 -14.90
CA ILE A 98 -4.17 13.78 -14.49
C ILE A 98 -3.78 13.62 -13.03
N THR A 99 -4.74 13.25 -12.17
CA THR A 99 -4.51 13.02 -10.74
C THR A 99 -4.69 11.54 -10.43
N GLY A 100 -3.71 10.95 -9.75
CA GLY A 100 -3.74 9.57 -9.28
C GLY A 100 -4.71 9.33 -8.12
N THR A 101 -5.08 8.09 -7.97
CA THR A 101 -5.86 7.55 -6.85
C THR A 101 -5.06 6.47 -6.14
N ASP A 102 -5.40 6.16 -4.92
CA ASP A 102 -4.76 5.11 -4.13
C ASP A 102 -5.30 3.74 -4.55
N ASP A 103 -4.43 2.87 -5.04
CA ASP A 103 -4.72 1.47 -5.33
C ASP A 103 -4.40 0.61 -4.10
N ALA A 104 -5.34 -0.23 -3.69
CA ALA A 104 -5.13 -1.06 -2.51
C ALA A 104 -4.14 -2.21 -2.78
N PRO A 105 -3.12 -2.41 -1.93
CA PRO A 105 -2.13 -3.46 -2.11
C PRO A 105 -2.71 -4.85 -1.86
N THR A 106 -2.06 -5.85 -2.41
CA THR A 106 -2.27 -7.25 -2.06
C THR A 106 -1.11 -7.74 -1.19
N ILE A 107 -1.43 -8.16 0.04
CA ILE A 107 -0.46 -8.71 0.99
C ILE A 107 -0.67 -10.23 1.11
N ASP A 108 0.38 -11.00 0.84
CA ASP A 108 0.43 -12.46 0.89
C ASP A 108 1.60 -12.95 1.74
N GLY A 109 1.83 -14.26 1.78
CA GLY A 109 3.00 -14.88 2.41
C GLY A 109 2.71 -15.57 3.73
N THR A 110 3.71 -15.62 4.62
CA THR A 110 3.63 -16.35 5.89
C THR A 110 2.98 -15.51 6.96
N THR A 111 1.73 -15.80 7.27
CA THR A 111 0.90 -15.08 8.28
C THR A 111 0.75 -15.84 9.60
N THR A 112 1.42 -16.98 9.74
CA THR A 112 1.38 -17.79 10.97
C THR A 112 2.77 -18.29 11.34
N GLY A 113 2.99 -18.52 12.64
CA GLY A 113 4.21 -19.13 13.17
C GLY A 113 3.93 -19.92 14.43
N GLY A 114 4.89 -20.74 14.86
CA GLY A 114 4.82 -21.49 16.09
C GLY A 114 6.13 -21.41 16.85
N VAL A 115 6.04 -21.26 18.16
CA VAL A 115 7.16 -21.31 19.11
C VAL A 115 6.80 -22.24 20.26
N GLN A 116 7.79 -22.73 20.95
CA GLN A 116 7.60 -23.58 22.12
C GLN A 116 8.45 -23.04 23.28
N GLU A 117 7.85 -22.92 24.46
CA GLU A 117 8.61 -22.49 25.63
C GLU A 117 9.80 -23.42 25.90
N GLU A 118 10.89 -22.88 26.45
CA GLU A 118 12.13 -23.55 26.83
C GLU A 118 12.94 -24.18 25.69
N SER A 119 12.38 -24.36 24.48
CA SER A 119 13.06 -25.08 23.40
C SER A 119 13.17 -24.31 22.08
N ASP A 120 12.06 -23.80 21.55
CA ASP A 120 12.01 -23.10 20.26
C ASP A 120 11.46 -21.67 20.46
N LEU A 121 12.35 -20.75 20.84
CA LEU A 121 11.99 -19.41 21.29
C LEU A 121 11.82 -18.40 20.18
N ALA A 122 12.08 -18.74 18.92
CA ALA A 122 11.94 -17.81 17.81
C ALA A 122 11.44 -18.49 16.55
N VAL A 123 10.62 -17.74 15.79
CA VAL A 123 10.10 -18.14 14.49
C VAL A 123 10.19 -16.97 13.52
N SER A 124 10.42 -17.25 12.25
CA SER A 124 10.50 -16.25 11.19
C SER A 124 9.62 -16.62 10.02
N GLY A 125 9.22 -15.60 9.27
CA GLY A 125 8.49 -15.76 8.02
C GLY A 125 8.71 -14.58 7.10
N THR A 126 8.05 -14.61 5.95
CA THR A 126 8.10 -13.53 4.98
C THR A 126 6.70 -13.22 4.50
N LEU A 127 6.31 -11.95 4.59
CA LEU A 127 5.18 -11.38 3.89
C LEU A 127 5.65 -10.86 2.54
N THR A 128 4.80 -10.93 1.54
CA THR A 128 5.00 -10.30 0.23
C THR A 128 3.90 -9.27 0.01
N ILE A 129 4.22 -8.21 -0.70
CA ILE A 129 3.27 -7.16 -1.04
C ILE A 129 3.43 -6.80 -2.51
N THR A 130 2.32 -6.62 -3.19
CA THR A 130 2.24 -6.06 -4.54
C THR A 130 1.29 -4.88 -4.50
N ASP A 131 1.71 -3.80 -5.12
CA ASP A 131 0.95 -2.57 -5.24
C ASP A 131 1.12 -2.04 -6.66
N THR A 132 0.07 -1.43 -7.21
CA THR A 132 0.10 -0.80 -8.52
C THR A 132 0.79 0.57 -8.42
N ASP A 133 0.58 1.25 -7.28
CA ASP A 133 1.15 2.56 -7.02
C ASP A 133 2.66 2.52 -6.83
N SER A 134 3.32 3.47 -7.46
CA SER A 134 4.79 3.51 -7.51
C SER A 134 5.39 3.82 -6.14
N GLY A 135 6.20 2.88 -5.62
CA GLY A 135 6.93 3.06 -4.36
C GLY A 135 6.15 2.64 -3.11
N GLU A 136 4.92 2.11 -3.24
CA GLU A 136 4.08 1.71 -2.11
C GLU A 136 4.16 0.21 -1.78
N ALA A 137 4.72 -0.61 -2.67
CA ALA A 137 4.94 -2.04 -2.46
C ALA A 137 6.01 -2.32 -1.38
N GLY A 138 5.74 -1.97 -0.14
CA GLY A 138 6.65 -2.16 0.98
C GLY A 138 5.98 -2.11 2.35
N PHE A 139 6.72 -2.48 3.41
CA PHE A 139 6.24 -2.44 4.78
C PHE A 139 6.93 -1.34 5.59
N VAL A 140 6.24 -0.83 6.59
CA VAL A 140 6.83 0.00 7.64
C VAL A 140 7.63 -0.90 8.57
N ALA A 141 8.96 -0.71 8.59
CA ALA A 141 9.84 -1.51 9.45
C ALA A 141 9.50 -1.30 10.94
N ALA A 142 9.44 -2.39 11.70
CA ALA A 142 9.07 -2.36 13.11
C ALA A 142 9.98 -3.27 13.95
N ALA A 143 10.16 -2.90 15.22
CA ALA A 143 10.80 -3.73 16.24
C ALA A 143 10.19 -3.35 17.59
N THR A 144 9.26 -4.16 18.09
CA THR A 144 8.48 -3.85 19.29
C THR A 144 7.88 -5.12 19.93
N THR A 145 7.21 -4.96 21.06
CA THR A 145 6.46 -6.05 21.71
C THR A 145 5.24 -6.45 20.87
N SER A 146 4.85 -7.71 20.96
CA SER A 146 3.64 -8.27 20.37
C SER A 146 2.37 -7.77 21.08
N THR A 147 1.20 -8.07 20.52
CA THR A 147 -0.08 -7.55 20.99
C THR A 147 -0.43 -8.02 22.40
N SER A 148 -0.21 -9.31 22.70
CA SER A 148 -0.47 -9.87 24.05
C SER A 148 0.71 -9.69 25.01
N GLY A 149 1.89 -9.28 24.47
CA GLY A 149 3.10 -9.07 25.28
C GLY A 149 3.79 -10.35 25.71
N TYR A 150 3.53 -11.47 25.02
CA TYR A 150 4.25 -12.74 25.27
C TYR A 150 5.61 -12.80 24.58
N GLY A 151 5.91 -11.84 23.72
CA GLY A 151 7.17 -11.76 23.02
C GLY A 151 7.38 -10.41 22.33
N SER A 152 8.32 -10.40 21.43
CA SER A 152 8.63 -9.25 20.58
C SER A 152 8.78 -9.68 19.12
N TYR A 153 8.60 -8.74 18.21
CA TYR A 153 8.80 -9.01 16.79
C TYR A 153 9.65 -7.93 16.12
N THR A 154 10.27 -8.31 15.03
CA THR A 154 10.86 -7.40 14.06
C THR A 154 10.21 -7.62 12.70
N LEU A 155 10.02 -6.54 11.94
CA LEU A 155 9.55 -6.56 10.56
C LEU A 155 10.47 -5.65 9.74
N THR A 156 10.97 -6.15 8.63
CA THR A 156 11.76 -5.34 7.68
C THR A 156 10.85 -4.70 6.63
N SER A 157 11.34 -3.66 5.96
CA SER A 157 10.60 -3.04 4.85
C SER A 157 10.35 -3.99 3.66
N SER A 158 11.12 -5.08 3.56
CA SER A 158 10.92 -6.13 2.56
C SER A 158 9.98 -7.26 3.01
N GLY A 159 9.34 -7.15 4.19
CA GLY A 159 8.37 -8.11 4.70
C GLY A 159 8.95 -9.31 5.47
N VAL A 160 10.26 -9.39 5.67
CA VAL A 160 10.83 -10.44 6.53
C VAL A 160 10.53 -10.09 7.98
N TRP A 161 9.90 -11.03 8.69
CA TRP A 161 9.58 -10.88 10.10
C TRP A 161 10.22 -11.98 10.94
N THR A 162 10.49 -11.65 12.19
CA THR A 162 10.93 -12.60 13.22
C THR A 162 10.19 -12.29 14.50
N TYR A 163 9.59 -13.30 15.10
CA TYR A 163 9.02 -13.25 16.44
C TYR A 163 9.96 -13.97 17.42
N THR A 164 10.13 -13.38 18.59
CA THR A 164 10.93 -13.96 19.69
C THR A 164 10.08 -13.99 20.95
N LEU A 165 9.89 -15.18 21.50
CA LEU A 165 9.14 -15.43 22.73
C LEU A 165 9.88 -14.86 23.94
N ASP A 166 9.17 -14.21 24.84
CA ASP A 166 9.68 -13.92 26.19
C ASP A 166 9.49 -15.13 27.09
N ASN A 167 10.52 -15.99 27.12
CA ASN A 167 10.52 -17.17 27.96
C ASN A 167 10.51 -16.89 29.46
N SER A 168 10.63 -15.62 29.89
CA SER A 168 10.47 -15.23 31.30
C SER A 168 9.07 -14.80 31.67
N ASN A 169 8.16 -14.72 30.71
CA ASN A 169 6.78 -14.31 30.94
C ASN A 169 6.03 -15.35 31.78
N ALA A 170 5.49 -14.95 32.93
CA ALA A 170 4.84 -15.87 33.87
C ALA A 170 3.62 -16.61 33.30
N THR A 171 2.93 -16.02 32.32
CA THR A 171 1.78 -16.68 31.67
C THR A 171 2.26 -17.76 30.71
N VAL A 172 3.37 -17.52 30.01
CA VAL A 172 4.02 -18.51 29.14
C VAL A 172 4.53 -19.67 29.98
N GLN A 173 5.26 -19.39 31.05
CA GLN A 173 5.82 -20.39 31.98
C GLN A 173 4.77 -21.20 32.79
N ALA A 174 3.52 -20.81 32.74
CA ALA A 174 2.43 -21.53 33.39
C ALA A 174 1.72 -22.52 32.46
N LEU A 175 2.16 -22.64 31.22
CA LEU A 175 1.59 -23.56 30.25
C LEU A 175 2.05 -24.99 30.54
N SER A 176 1.10 -25.89 30.64
CA SER A 176 1.40 -27.33 30.70
C SER A 176 1.65 -27.88 29.27
N ALA A 177 2.20 -29.09 29.20
CA ALA A 177 2.30 -29.79 27.93
C ALA A 177 0.93 -29.87 27.23
N ASP A 178 0.91 -29.63 25.92
CA ASP A 178 -0.28 -29.59 25.06
C ASP A 178 -1.22 -28.37 25.29
N GLU A 179 -0.92 -27.48 26.22
CA GLU A 179 -1.57 -26.18 26.30
C GLU A 179 -0.94 -25.19 25.31
N ALA A 180 -1.75 -24.26 24.79
CA ALA A 180 -1.27 -23.25 23.85
C ALA A 180 -1.87 -21.87 24.12
N LEU A 181 -1.07 -20.84 23.86
CA LEU A 181 -1.49 -19.45 23.78
C LEU A 181 -1.38 -18.93 22.33
N THR A 182 -2.10 -17.89 22.06
CA THR A 182 -1.98 -17.18 20.79
C THR A 182 -1.48 -15.75 21.04
N ASP A 183 -0.47 -15.35 20.32
CA ASP A 183 -0.01 -13.97 20.25
C ASP A 183 -0.11 -13.45 18.82
N THR A 184 -0.16 -12.16 18.64
CA THR A 184 -0.26 -11.55 17.33
C THR A 184 0.61 -10.30 17.21
N PHE A 185 0.93 -9.96 15.99
CA PHE A 185 1.40 -8.62 15.65
C PHE A 185 0.81 -8.18 14.32
N THR A 186 0.80 -6.87 14.09
CA THR A 186 0.28 -6.28 12.86
C THR A 186 1.44 -5.74 12.01
N ALA A 187 1.57 -6.27 10.80
CA ALA A 187 2.39 -5.68 9.77
C ALA A 187 1.62 -4.54 9.09
N VAL A 188 2.25 -3.40 8.92
CA VAL A 188 1.67 -2.21 8.28
C VAL A 188 2.41 -1.95 6.99
N ALA A 189 1.71 -1.85 5.88
CA ALA A 189 2.24 -1.45 4.59
C ALA A 189 2.46 0.07 4.50
N ILE A 190 3.19 0.53 3.49
CA ILE A 190 3.53 1.96 3.32
C ILE A 190 2.28 2.80 3.07
N ASP A 191 1.31 2.29 2.31
CA ASP A 191 -0.02 2.88 2.05
C ASP A 191 -0.96 2.86 3.28
N GLY A 192 -0.59 2.14 4.35
CA GLY A 192 -1.38 1.99 5.58
C GLY A 192 -2.23 0.73 5.66
N ALA A 193 -2.25 -0.11 4.64
CA ALA A 193 -2.88 -1.43 4.70
C ALA A 193 -2.21 -2.31 5.77
N THR A 194 -2.97 -3.23 6.34
CA THR A 194 -2.49 -4.04 7.47
C THR A 194 -2.70 -5.53 7.27
N GLN A 195 -1.73 -6.32 7.76
CA GLN A 195 -1.81 -7.77 7.82
C GLN A 195 -1.49 -8.26 9.24
N THR A 196 -2.37 -9.04 9.83
CA THR A 196 -2.11 -9.69 11.13
C THR A 196 -1.32 -10.97 10.93
N VAL A 197 -0.25 -11.13 11.70
CA VAL A 197 0.51 -12.38 11.84
C VAL A 197 0.17 -13.00 13.20
N THR A 198 -0.13 -14.30 13.18
CA THR A 198 -0.55 -15.07 14.37
C THR A 198 0.52 -16.06 14.78
N ILE A 199 0.91 -16.04 16.04
CA ILE A 199 1.90 -16.92 16.62
C ILE A 199 1.24 -17.85 17.62
N THR A 200 1.42 -19.15 17.45
CA THR A 200 1.02 -20.17 18.44
C THR A 200 2.19 -20.46 19.36
N ILE A 201 1.99 -20.31 20.67
CA ILE A 201 2.97 -20.60 21.71
C ILE A 201 2.50 -21.89 22.38
N THR A 202 3.34 -22.93 22.35
CA THR A 202 3.01 -24.24 22.94
C THR A 202 3.80 -24.43 24.23
N GLY A 203 3.12 -24.89 25.28
CA GLY A 203 3.74 -25.19 26.55
C GLY A 203 4.53 -26.50 26.57
N THR A 204 5.40 -26.63 27.54
CA THR A 204 6.10 -27.86 27.91
C THR A 204 5.76 -28.23 29.35
N ASN A 205 6.15 -29.47 29.75
CA ASN A 205 5.94 -29.85 31.12
C ASN A 205 7.15 -29.48 31.97
N ASP A 206 6.94 -28.58 32.92
CA ASP A 206 7.97 -28.18 33.86
C ASP A 206 8.20 -29.24 34.95
N ALA A 207 9.44 -29.40 35.31
CA ALA A 207 9.79 -30.28 36.40
C ALA A 207 9.42 -29.67 37.76
N ALA A 208 8.74 -30.41 38.59
CA ALA A 208 8.40 -29.97 39.93
C ALA A 208 9.65 -29.70 40.78
N VAL A 209 9.73 -28.51 41.36
CA VAL A 209 10.78 -28.16 42.32
C VAL A 209 10.36 -28.59 43.72
N ILE A 210 11.02 -29.62 44.27
CA ILE A 210 10.76 -30.11 45.63
C ILE A 210 11.68 -29.35 46.59
N GLY A 211 11.09 -28.53 47.45
CA GLY A 211 11.79 -27.78 48.49
C GLY A 211 11.44 -28.31 49.89
N GLY A 212 11.98 -27.66 50.89
CA GLY A 212 11.67 -27.95 52.31
C GLY A 212 12.80 -28.63 53.05
N THR A 213 12.52 -29.10 54.27
CA THR A 213 13.52 -29.72 55.11
C THR A 213 13.67 -31.21 54.73
N THR A 214 14.80 -31.56 54.12
CA THR A 214 15.15 -32.93 53.70
C THR A 214 15.93 -33.71 54.72
N THR A 215 16.24 -33.09 55.85
CA THR A 215 16.95 -33.74 56.95
C THR A 215 16.17 -33.62 58.26
N GLY A 216 16.10 -34.66 58.99
CA GLY A 216 15.56 -34.73 60.34
C GLY A 216 16.59 -35.30 61.31
N ALA A 217 16.61 -34.78 62.55
CA ALA A 217 17.40 -35.40 63.62
C ALA A 217 16.48 -36.22 64.54
N ALA A 218 16.81 -37.48 64.69
CA ALA A 218 16.19 -38.33 65.72
C ALA A 218 17.11 -38.44 66.94
N THR A 219 16.64 -38.20 68.14
CA THR A 219 17.35 -38.43 69.39
C THR A 219 16.86 -39.73 70.00
N GLU A 220 17.74 -40.64 70.31
CA GLU A 220 17.41 -41.83 71.10
C GLU A 220 17.02 -41.40 72.51
N GLY A 221 15.86 -41.89 72.90
CA GLY A 221 15.36 -41.65 74.30
C GLY A 221 16.23 -42.35 75.27
N VAL A 222 16.79 -41.56 76.24
CA VAL A 222 17.49 -42.15 77.39
C VAL A 222 16.42 -42.83 78.24
N GLY A 223 16.37 -44.18 78.10
CA GLY A 223 15.52 -44.97 79.00
C GLY A 223 15.96 -44.80 80.44
N THR A 224 15.02 -44.44 81.31
CA THR A 224 15.15 -44.55 82.76
C THR A 224 14.71 -45.89 83.23
#